data_442d86a4a7783941e8fcf9e546169f5c
#
_entry.id   442d86a4a7783941e8fcf9e546169f5c
#
_cell.length_a   1.000
_cell.length_b   1.000
_cell.length_c   1.000
_cell.angle_alpha   90.00
_cell.angle_beta   90.00
_cell.angle_gamma   90.00
#
_symmetry.space_group_name_H-M   'P 1'
#
loop_
_entity.id
_entity.type
_entity.pdbx_description
1 polymer ?
#
loop_
_entity_poly.entity_id
_entity_poly.type
_entity_poly.pdbx_seq_one_letter_code
_entity_poly.pdbx_strand_id
1 'polypeptide(L)'
;MSSTLKVLQVIPKLGYGGAEIGCYDIAHYLPENKCESFIVTSGGELLKFIDKKKVKVIRLPVHSKNPLLIIFNSIALIGIILFNNISIVHARSRAPAWSCFFATKITGRKFVTTFHGTYNFSGKIKKFYNSIMVRSNLIIAGSNFIFSHIKENYPNYLDEKKKLLVIFRGINVDYFDSTTKLESDEKKLLKKWEIEKDKKIILLPGRLTAWKGQEVFIEAIN
;
A
#
# COMPACT_ATOMS: atom_id res chain seq x y z
N MET A 1 26.70 14.24 -12.44
CA MET A 1 25.54 13.46 -12.92
C MET A 1 24.69 13.07 -11.70
N SER A 2 23.45 13.54 -11.58
CA SER A 2 22.58 13.13 -10.48
C SER A 2 22.26 11.65 -10.66
N SER A 3 22.56 10.81 -9.67
CA SER A 3 22.24 9.38 -9.73
C SER A 3 20.73 9.19 -9.80
N THR A 4 20.26 8.32 -10.68
CA THR A 4 18.84 7.96 -10.80
C THR A 4 18.30 7.48 -9.45
N LEU A 5 17.20 8.06 -9.00
CA LEU A 5 16.57 7.67 -7.75
C LEU A 5 15.98 6.27 -7.85
N LYS A 6 16.28 5.40 -6.90
CA LYS A 6 15.81 4.01 -6.86
C LYS A 6 14.92 3.78 -5.65
N VAL A 7 13.67 3.41 -5.90
CA VAL A 7 12.65 3.24 -4.87
C VAL A 7 12.25 1.79 -4.74
N LEU A 8 12.35 1.26 -3.52
CA LEU A 8 11.92 -0.09 -3.15
C LEU A 8 10.64 -0.02 -2.33
N GLN A 9 9.51 -0.43 -2.90
CA GLN A 9 8.27 -0.61 -2.17
C GLN A 9 8.20 -2.02 -1.58
N VAL A 10 7.84 -2.13 -0.29
CA VAL A 10 7.72 -3.41 0.40
C VAL A 10 6.29 -3.58 0.92
N ILE A 11 5.60 -4.61 0.41
CA ILE A 11 4.19 -4.87 0.70
C ILE A 11 3.96 -6.37 0.97
N PRO A 12 3.11 -6.76 1.95
CA PRO A 12 2.91 -8.18 2.29
C PRO A 12 2.47 -9.04 1.11
N LYS A 13 1.39 -8.64 0.45
CA LYS A 13 0.86 -9.22 -0.78
C LYS A 13 0.44 -8.12 -1.74
N LEU A 14 0.54 -8.36 -3.02
CA LEU A 14 0.10 -7.45 -4.07
C LEU A 14 -1.26 -7.94 -4.64
N GLY A 15 -2.30 -7.90 -3.79
CA GLY A 15 -3.67 -8.27 -4.13
C GLY A 15 -4.49 -7.10 -4.67
N TYR A 16 -5.83 -7.20 -4.62
CA TYR A 16 -6.75 -6.17 -5.15
C TYR A 16 -7.21 -5.15 -4.11
N GLY A 17 -6.57 -5.03 -2.97
CA GLY A 17 -6.91 -4.00 -1.99
C GLY A 17 -6.38 -2.61 -2.40
N GLY A 18 -6.96 -1.56 -1.81
CA GLY A 18 -6.55 -0.20 -2.16
C GLY A 18 -5.08 0.13 -1.84
N ALA A 19 -4.47 -0.49 -0.81
CA ALA A 19 -3.04 -0.32 -0.53
C ALA A 19 -2.18 -0.96 -1.62
N GLU A 20 -2.62 -2.09 -2.12
CA GLU A 20 -1.98 -2.91 -3.13
C GLU A 20 -2.06 -2.24 -4.51
N ILE A 21 -3.25 -1.75 -4.89
CA ILE A 21 -3.44 -0.97 -6.13
C ILE A 21 -2.56 0.28 -6.09
N GLY A 22 -2.58 1.05 -5.00
CA GLY A 22 -1.71 2.23 -4.88
C GLY A 22 -0.20 1.90 -4.87
N CYS A 23 0.20 0.67 -4.49
CA CYS A 23 1.58 0.20 -4.65
C CYS A 23 1.88 -0.06 -6.13
N TYR A 24 0.96 -0.72 -6.82
CA TYR A 24 1.04 -1.03 -8.25
C TYR A 24 1.14 0.26 -9.09
N ASP A 25 0.24 1.21 -8.86
CA ASP A 25 0.20 2.48 -9.60
C ASP A 25 1.50 3.27 -9.43
N ILE A 26 1.96 3.46 -8.20
CA ILE A 26 3.23 4.15 -7.92
C ILE A 26 4.41 3.40 -8.55
N ALA A 27 4.41 2.06 -8.52
CA ALA A 27 5.49 1.29 -9.11
C ALA A 27 5.64 1.53 -10.62
N HIS A 28 4.53 1.70 -11.34
CA HIS A 28 4.55 1.98 -12.78
C HIS A 28 4.78 3.47 -13.10
N TYR A 29 4.34 4.37 -12.22
CA TYR A 29 4.56 5.81 -12.36
C TYR A 29 6.03 6.23 -12.16
N LEU A 30 6.75 5.59 -11.24
CA LEU A 30 8.14 5.93 -10.94
C LEU A 30 9.07 5.91 -12.16
N PRO A 31 9.06 4.86 -13.02
CA PRO A 31 9.90 4.85 -14.23
C PRO A 31 9.56 5.94 -15.24
N GLU A 32 8.31 6.36 -15.33
CA GLU A 32 7.86 7.48 -16.16
C GLU A 32 8.44 8.82 -15.70
N ASN A 33 8.85 8.88 -14.42
CA ASN A 33 9.48 10.04 -13.80
C ASN A 33 10.98 9.84 -13.51
N LYS A 34 11.66 9.10 -14.35
CA LYS A 34 13.13 8.88 -14.31
C LYS A 34 13.62 8.24 -13.00
N CYS A 35 12.79 7.41 -12.35
CA CYS A 35 13.16 6.65 -11.17
C CYS A 35 13.19 5.16 -11.50
N GLU A 36 14.06 4.38 -10.88
CA GLU A 36 13.98 2.92 -10.95
C GLU A 36 13.01 2.40 -9.87
N SER A 37 12.16 1.46 -10.27
CA SER A 37 11.09 0.92 -9.41
C SER A 37 11.31 -0.53 -9.06
N PHE A 38 11.24 -0.83 -7.75
CA PHE A 38 11.38 -2.16 -7.19
C PHE A 38 10.20 -2.46 -6.27
N ILE A 39 9.73 -3.71 -6.28
CA ILE A 39 8.73 -4.23 -5.33
C ILE A 39 9.29 -5.47 -4.66
N VAL A 40 9.20 -5.52 -3.33
CA VAL A 40 9.33 -6.75 -2.54
C VAL A 40 7.96 -7.14 -1.99
N THR A 41 7.55 -8.38 -2.26
CA THR A 41 6.27 -8.94 -1.80
C THR A 41 6.34 -10.45 -1.65
N SER A 42 5.45 -11.04 -0.86
CA SER A 42 5.33 -12.51 -0.81
C SER A 42 4.50 -13.10 -1.97
N GLY A 43 3.90 -12.27 -2.81
CA GLY A 43 3.05 -12.69 -3.92
C GLY A 43 1.83 -11.79 -4.08
N GLY A 44 0.86 -12.25 -4.84
CA GLY A 44 -0.42 -11.59 -5.02
C GLY A 44 -0.88 -11.54 -6.47
N GLU A 45 -2.14 -11.29 -6.66
CA GLU A 45 -2.85 -11.43 -7.94
C GLU A 45 -2.47 -10.34 -8.95
N LEU A 46 -2.11 -9.13 -8.48
CA LEU A 46 -1.67 -8.05 -9.37
C LEU A 46 -0.30 -8.28 -9.99
N LEU A 47 0.46 -9.28 -9.52
CA LEU A 47 1.77 -9.60 -10.10
C LEU A 47 1.70 -9.98 -11.59
N LYS A 48 0.57 -10.54 -12.04
CA LYS A 48 0.35 -10.90 -13.44
C LYS A 48 0.23 -9.69 -14.37
N PHE A 49 -0.07 -8.52 -13.82
CA PHE A 49 -0.22 -7.27 -14.56
C PHE A 49 1.02 -6.35 -14.49
N ILE A 50 2.04 -6.73 -13.71
CA ILE A 50 3.27 -5.95 -13.60
C ILE A 50 4.03 -5.96 -14.92
N ASP A 51 4.32 -4.78 -15.44
CA ASP A 51 5.27 -4.62 -16.53
C ASP A 51 6.70 -4.85 -16.02
N LYS A 52 7.22 -6.03 -16.31
CA LYS A 52 8.57 -6.45 -15.89
C LYS A 52 9.71 -5.63 -16.52
N LYS A 53 9.43 -4.86 -17.58
CA LYS A 53 10.40 -3.93 -18.18
C LYS A 53 10.55 -2.66 -17.34
N LYS A 54 9.46 -2.26 -16.66
CA LYS A 54 9.41 -1.05 -15.83
C LYS A 54 9.69 -1.32 -14.36
N VAL A 55 9.26 -2.47 -13.81
CA VAL A 55 9.25 -2.76 -12.36
C VAL A 55 9.95 -4.07 -12.07
N LYS A 56 10.99 -4.02 -11.22
CA LYS A 56 11.70 -5.20 -10.75
C LYS A 56 10.99 -5.78 -9.52
N VAL A 57 10.54 -7.03 -9.58
CA VAL A 57 9.83 -7.70 -8.48
C VAL A 57 10.69 -8.78 -7.86
N ILE A 58 10.80 -8.75 -6.53
CA ILE A 58 11.54 -9.72 -5.72
C ILE A 58 10.56 -10.37 -4.73
N ARG A 59 10.58 -11.69 -4.61
CA ARG A 59 9.72 -12.41 -3.68
C ARG A 59 10.45 -12.71 -2.38
N LEU A 60 9.87 -12.24 -1.26
CA LEU A 60 10.29 -12.57 0.11
C LEU A 60 9.06 -12.76 1.00
N PRO A 61 9.14 -13.56 2.09
CA PRO A 61 8.02 -13.83 2.99
C PRO A 61 7.74 -12.64 3.94
N VAL A 62 7.64 -11.41 3.38
CA VAL A 62 7.47 -10.15 4.13
C VAL A 62 6.07 -9.96 4.75
N HIS A 63 5.13 -10.87 4.48
CA HIS A 63 3.81 -10.88 5.11
C HIS A 63 3.85 -11.40 6.56
N SER A 64 4.90 -12.13 6.91
CA SER A 64 5.00 -12.81 8.21
C SER A 64 5.29 -11.83 9.36
N LYS A 65 4.72 -12.16 10.53
CA LYS A 65 4.98 -11.48 11.81
C LYS A 65 5.93 -12.29 12.70
N ASN A 66 6.39 -13.45 12.23
CA ASN A 66 7.33 -14.29 12.96
C ASN A 66 8.68 -13.55 13.11
N PRO A 67 9.22 -13.41 14.35
CA PRO A 67 10.48 -12.70 14.58
C PRO A 67 11.67 -13.24 13.77
N LEU A 68 11.79 -14.56 13.62
CA LEU A 68 12.87 -15.18 12.82
C LEU A 68 12.76 -14.79 11.35
N LEU A 69 11.53 -14.76 10.79
CA LEU A 69 11.31 -14.31 9.42
C LEU A 69 11.51 -12.80 9.27
N ILE A 70 11.25 -12.00 10.30
CA ILE A 70 11.57 -10.57 10.29
C ILE A 70 13.08 -10.37 10.21
N ILE A 71 13.88 -11.13 10.98
CA ILE A 71 15.35 -11.09 10.92
C ILE A 71 15.84 -11.53 9.53
N PHE A 72 15.37 -12.67 9.04
CA PHE A 72 15.71 -13.16 7.69
C PHE A 72 15.41 -12.12 6.61
N ASN A 73 14.20 -11.56 6.62
CA ASN A 73 13.78 -10.53 5.67
C ASN A 73 14.65 -9.25 5.81
N SER A 74 15.06 -8.89 7.03
CA SER A 74 15.96 -7.74 7.24
C SER A 74 17.31 -7.94 6.56
N ILE A 75 17.92 -9.12 6.73
CA ILE A 75 19.20 -9.47 6.09
C ILE A 75 19.05 -9.48 4.57
N ALA A 76 18.00 -10.12 4.05
CA ALA A 76 17.72 -10.15 2.62
C ALA A 76 17.50 -8.74 2.04
N LEU A 77 16.78 -7.87 2.76
CA LEU A 77 16.56 -6.48 2.35
C LEU A 77 17.84 -5.67 2.35
N ILE A 78 18.75 -5.88 3.33
CA ILE A 78 20.08 -5.25 3.33
C ILE A 78 20.83 -5.60 2.04
N GLY A 79 20.89 -6.87 1.67
CA GLY A 79 21.49 -7.32 0.40
C GLY A 79 20.86 -6.64 -0.81
N ILE A 80 19.52 -6.65 -0.91
CA ILE A 80 18.78 -6.01 -2.02
C ILE A 80 19.09 -4.51 -2.11
N ILE A 81 19.11 -3.81 -0.96
CA ILE A 81 19.40 -2.38 -0.88
C ILE A 81 20.80 -2.06 -1.39
N LEU A 82 21.79 -2.82 -0.95
CA LEU A 82 23.19 -2.58 -1.30
C LEU A 82 23.49 -2.95 -2.76
N PHE A 83 23.10 -4.15 -3.20
CA PHE A 83 23.37 -4.61 -4.57
C PHE A 83 22.65 -3.78 -5.65
N ASN A 84 21.45 -3.28 -5.35
CA ASN A 84 20.72 -2.46 -6.31
C ASN A 84 20.91 -0.96 -6.10
N ASN A 85 21.70 -0.56 -5.10
CA ASN A 85 21.90 0.83 -4.70
C ASN A 85 20.57 1.60 -4.49
N ILE A 86 19.66 0.99 -3.72
CA ILE A 86 18.34 1.57 -3.42
C ILE A 86 18.51 2.87 -2.62
N SER A 87 17.79 3.91 -3.00
CA SER A 87 17.83 5.23 -2.34
C SER A 87 16.77 5.36 -1.25
N ILE A 88 15.56 4.85 -1.52
CA ILE A 88 14.39 4.95 -0.64
C ILE A 88 13.74 3.58 -0.47
N VAL A 89 13.46 3.21 0.77
CA VAL A 89 12.67 2.02 1.12
C VAL A 89 11.31 2.47 1.65
N HIS A 90 10.23 2.02 1.01
CA HIS A 90 8.87 2.40 1.34
C HIS A 90 8.06 1.19 1.81
N ALA A 91 7.83 1.10 3.13
CA ALA A 91 6.96 0.06 3.68
C ALA A 91 5.49 0.49 3.63
N ARG A 92 4.66 -0.39 3.06
CA ARG A 92 3.22 -0.14 2.90
C ARG A 92 2.35 -0.91 3.89
N SER A 93 2.94 -1.54 4.88
CA SER A 93 2.23 -2.25 5.95
C SER A 93 3.14 -2.52 7.13
N ARG A 94 2.55 -2.78 8.31
CA ARG A 94 3.25 -3.03 9.57
C ARG A 94 4.18 -4.25 9.54
N ALA A 95 3.75 -5.34 8.92
CA ALA A 95 4.55 -6.57 8.90
C ALA A 95 5.92 -6.34 8.23
N PRO A 96 6.00 -5.84 6.97
CA PRO A 96 7.29 -5.56 6.36
C PRO A 96 8.02 -4.36 6.97
N ALA A 97 7.31 -3.43 7.64
CA ALA A 97 7.93 -2.22 8.16
C ALA A 97 9.03 -2.49 9.20
N TRP A 98 8.91 -3.55 9.99
CA TRP A 98 9.97 -3.96 10.93
C TRP A 98 11.25 -4.35 10.20
N SER A 99 11.15 -5.20 9.19
CA SER A 99 12.32 -5.59 8.39
C SER A 99 12.92 -4.42 7.62
N CYS A 100 12.07 -3.55 7.05
CA CYS A 100 12.53 -2.32 6.39
C CYS A 100 13.24 -1.37 7.34
N PHE A 101 12.74 -1.20 8.56
CA PHE A 101 13.34 -0.35 9.59
C PHE A 101 14.75 -0.82 9.94
N PHE A 102 14.95 -2.10 10.23
CA PHE A 102 16.28 -2.63 10.54
C PHE A 102 17.22 -2.51 9.34
N ALA A 103 16.74 -2.88 8.15
CA ALA A 103 17.57 -2.80 6.93
C ALA A 103 18.00 -1.37 6.62
N THR A 104 17.09 -0.40 6.73
CA THR A 104 17.42 1.02 6.46
C THR A 104 18.30 1.64 7.52
N LYS A 105 18.17 1.24 8.79
CA LYS A 105 19.07 1.67 9.86
C LYS A 105 20.51 1.23 9.62
N ILE A 106 20.71 -0.02 9.16
CA ILE A 106 22.04 -0.58 8.88
C ILE A 106 22.63 0.04 7.61
N THR A 107 21.82 0.23 6.57
CA THR A 107 22.30 0.71 5.26
C THR A 107 22.31 2.25 5.14
N GLY A 108 21.81 2.99 6.13
CA GLY A 108 21.71 4.45 6.10
C GLY A 108 20.72 5.01 5.08
N ARG A 109 19.84 4.16 4.50
CA ARG A 109 18.88 4.60 3.47
C ARG A 109 17.63 5.25 4.05
N LYS A 110 16.97 6.09 3.25
CA LYS A 110 15.73 6.77 3.67
C LYS A 110 14.59 5.77 3.78
N PHE A 111 13.86 5.85 4.89
CA PHE A 111 12.72 5.00 5.19
C PHE A 111 11.42 5.79 5.12
N VAL A 112 10.45 5.30 4.37
CA VAL A 112 9.11 5.90 4.19
C VAL A 112 8.06 4.88 4.59
N THR A 113 6.97 5.35 5.19
CA THR A 113 5.81 4.52 5.52
C THR A 113 4.52 5.20 5.07
N THR A 114 3.52 4.40 4.68
CA THR A 114 2.17 4.91 4.41
C THR A 114 1.15 4.21 5.31
N PHE A 115 0.37 5.01 6.04
CA PHE A 115 -0.81 4.55 6.75
C PHE A 115 -2.00 4.47 5.80
N HIS A 116 -2.53 3.27 5.62
CA HIS A 116 -3.69 3.01 4.76
C HIS A 116 -5.02 2.90 5.52
N GLY A 117 -4.99 3.01 6.82
CA GLY A 117 -6.15 2.94 7.71
C GLY A 117 -5.74 3.11 9.16
N THR A 118 -6.70 3.17 10.07
CA THR A 118 -6.44 3.16 11.51
C THR A 118 -5.98 1.78 11.97
N TYR A 119 -5.07 1.75 12.92
CA TYR A 119 -4.62 0.50 13.51
C TYR A 119 -5.18 0.39 14.92
N ASN A 120 -6.24 -0.42 15.09
CA ASN A 120 -6.74 -0.72 16.42
C ASN A 120 -5.63 -1.34 17.28
N PHE A 121 -5.45 -0.80 18.45
CA PHE A 121 -4.55 -1.35 19.45
C PHE A 121 -5.29 -1.53 20.77
N SER A 122 -5.43 -2.78 21.17
CA SER A 122 -5.80 -3.16 22.53
C SER A 122 -4.51 -3.52 23.26
N GLY A 123 -4.07 -2.64 24.20
CA GLY A 123 -2.89 -2.88 25.02
C GLY A 123 -1.55 -2.40 24.44
N LYS A 124 -0.56 -2.31 25.35
CA LYS A 124 0.76 -1.71 25.10
C LYS A 124 1.60 -2.43 24.02
N ILE A 125 1.55 -3.76 23.99
CA ILE A 125 2.33 -4.58 23.05
C ILE A 125 1.87 -4.33 21.61
N LYS A 126 0.55 -4.29 21.39
CA LYS A 126 0.02 -4.03 20.06
C LYS A 126 0.27 -2.60 19.60
N LYS A 127 0.21 -1.63 20.52
CA LYS A 127 0.60 -0.23 20.25
C LYS A 127 2.08 -0.14 19.86
N PHE A 128 2.96 -0.82 20.60
CA PHE A 128 4.38 -0.89 20.26
C PHE A 128 4.62 -1.51 18.88
N TYR A 129 3.99 -2.65 18.57
CA TYR A 129 4.09 -3.26 17.24
C TYR A 129 3.64 -2.32 16.13
N ASN A 130 2.54 -1.61 16.33
CA ASN A 130 2.01 -0.66 15.34
C ASN A 130 2.90 0.58 15.20
N SER A 131 3.65 0.98 16.25
CA SER A 131 4.49 2.18 16.25
C SER A 131 5.60 2.16 15.21
N ILE A 132 5.92 1.00 14.63
CA ILE A 132 6.90 0.88 13.57
C ILE A 132 6.59 1.81 12.38
N MET A 133 5.30 2.03 12.12
CA MET A 133 4.84 2.87 11.01
C MET A 133 5.13 4.37 11.22
N VAL A 134 5.40 4.80 12.45
CA VAL A 134 5.78 6.17 12.80
C VAL A 134 7.28 6.32 13.11
N ARG A 135 8.09 5.26 12.86
CA ARG A 135 9.54 5.30 13.06
C ARG A 135 10.35 5.61 11.78
N SER A 136 9.64 5.92 10.69
CA SER A 136 10.25 6.28 9.40
C SER A 136 10.69 7.74 9.36
N ASN A 137 11.50 8.11 8.37
CA ASN A 137 11.89 9.49 8.09
C ASN A 137 10.73 10.32 7.55
N LEU A 138 9.85 9.70 6.76
CA LEU A 138 8.65 10.30 6.19
C LEU A 138 7.46 9.37 6.41
N ILE A 139 6.41 9.91 7.00
CA ILE A 139 5.14 9.23 7.26
C ILE A 139 4.09 9.83 6.35
N ILE A 140 3.46 9.01 5.54
CA ILE A 140 2.38 9.42 4.65
C ILE A 140 1.05 8.98 5.25
N ALA A 141 0.16 9.94 5.48
CA ALA A 141 -1.24 9.71 5.83
C ALA A 141 -2.11 9.81 4.58
N GLY A 142 -2.94 8.81 4.28
CA GLY A 142 -3.80 8.78 3.09
C GLY A 142 -5.02 9.70 3.16
N SER A 143 -5.25 10.37 4.29
CA SER A 143 -6.34 11.32 4.51
C SER A 143 -6.06 12.20 5.75
N ASN A 144 -6.81 13.31 5.88
CA ASN A 144 -6.77 14.16 7.08
C ASN A 144 -7.20 13.37 8.32
N PHE A 145 -8.18 12.48 8.20
CA PHE A 145 -8.61 11.60 9.29
C PHE A 145 -7.47 10.72 9.80
N ILE A 146 -6.71 10.09 8.90
CA ILE A 146 -5.54 9.28 9.27
C ILE A 146 -4.42 10.15 9.86
N PHE A 147 -4.23 11.35 9.35
CA PHE A 147 -3.26 12.30 9.89
C PHE A 147 -3.57 12.67 11.36
N SER A 148 -4.82 13.03 11.66
CA SER A 148 -5.28 13.30 13.04
C SER A 148 -5.12 12.07 13.93
N HIS A 149 -5.53 10.89 13.44
CA HIS A 149 -5.36 9.63 14.17
C HIS A 149 -3.88 9.35 14.53
N ILE A 150 -2.94 9.63 13.63
CA ILE A 150 -1.50 9.45 13.91
C ILE A 150 -1.04 10.43 14.99
N LYS A 151 -1.41 11.70 14.90
CA LYS A 151 -1.05 12.73 15.90
C LYS A 151 -1.56 12.40 17.29
N GLU A 152 -2.81 11.98 17.40
CA GLU A 152 -3.44 11.65 18.67
C GLU A 152 -2.86 10.41 19.34
N ASN A 153 -2.57 9.38 18.54
CA ASN A 153 -2.21 8.07 19.08
C ASN A 153 -0.71 7.81 19.18
N TYR A 154 0.12 8.57 18.46
CA TYR A 154 1.57 8.38 18.40
C TYR A 154 2.39 9.68 18.62
N PRO A 155 1.96 10.64 19.49
CA PRO A 155 2.65 11.93 19.63
C PRO A 155 4.13 11.77 20.01
N ASN A 156 4.46 10.83 20.88
CA ASN A 156 5.82 10.58 21.35
C ASN A 156 6.81 10.06 20.29
N TYR A 157 6.32 9.73 19.09
CA TYR A 157 7.13 9.27 17.96
C TYR A 157 7.30 10.33 16.87
N LEU A 158 6.57 11.44 16.98
CA LEU A 158 6.62 12.55 16.05
C LEU A 158 7.56 13.62 16.63
N ASP A 159 8.72 13.74 16.04
CA ASP A 159 9.72 14.76 16.35
C ASP A 159 9.93 15.69 15.13
N GLU A 160 10.64 16.79 15.30
CA GLU A 160 10.93 17.76 14.24
C GLU A 160 11.70 17.18 13.04
N LYS A 161 12.39 16.05 13.25
CA LYS A 161 13.16 15.37 12.20
C LYS A 161 12.31 14.48 11.31
N LYS A 162 11.07 14.19 11.73
CA LYS A 162 10.13 13.32 11.00
C LYS A 162 9.05 14.16 10.35
N LYS A 163 8.87 13.95 9.06
CA LYS A 163 7.78 14.58 8.32
C LYS A 163 6.55 13.68 8.30
N LEU A 164 5.44 14.17 8.84
CA LEU A 164 4.12 13.60 8.66
C LEU A 164 3.37 14.45 7.64
N LEU A 165 3.01 13.85 6.50
CA LEU A 165 2.33 14.53 5.40
C LEU A 165 1.03 13.82 5.05
N VAL A 166 0.02 14.60 4.65
CA VAL A 166 -1.16 14.08 3.99
C VAL A 166 -0.89 14.01 2.50
N ILE A 167 -0.98 12.81 1.93
CA ILE A 167 -0.94 12.60 0.48
C ILE A 167 -2.15 11.74 0.13
N PHE A 168 -3.16 12.35 -0.48
CA PHE A 168 -4.36 11.66 -0.93
C PHE A 168 -4.00 10.66 -2.04
N ARG A 169 -4.80 9.60 -2.14
CA ARG A 169 -4.63 8.66 -3.25
C ARG A 169 -5.16 9.27 -4.53
N GLY A 170 -4.37 9.15 -5.58
CA GLY A 170 -4.82 9.42 -6.93
C GLY A 170 -5.56 8.24 -7.55
N ILE A 171 -6.28 8.52 -8.61
CA ILE A 171 -6.86 7.53 -9.53
C ILE A 171 -6.49 7.93 -10.95
N ASN A 172 -6.51 6.98 -11.87
CA ASN A 172 -6.40 7.29 -13.29
C ASN A 172 -7.76 7.83 -13.77
N VAL A 173 -7.86 9.14 -13.91
CA VAL A 173 -9.10 9.84 -14.29
C VAL A 173 -9.57 9.41 -15.68
N ASP A 174 -8.63 9.28 -16.64
CA ASP A 174 -8.95 8.89 -18.02
C ASP A 174 -9.53 7.46 -18.07
N TYR A 175 -9.02 6.55 -17.25
CA TYR A 175 -9.57 5.20 -17.15
C TYR A 175 -10.99 5.15 -16.57
N PHE A 176 -11.33 6.08 -15.66
CA PHE A 176 -12.63 6.16 -15.01
C PHE A 176 -13.56 7.19 -15.64
N ASP A 177 -13.17 7.80 -16.77
CA ASP A 177 -14.02 8.73 -17.49
C ASP A 177 -15.24 8.00 -18.07
N SER A 178 -16.43 8.48 -17.73
CA SER A 178 -17.70 7.91 -18.20
C SER A 178 -17.91 8.08 -19.70
N THR A 179 -17.26 9.07 -20.32
CA THR A 179 -17.37 9.34 -21.76
C THR A 179 -16.63 8.31 -22.62
N THR A 180 -15.65 7.61 -22.04
CA THR A 180 -14.83 6.60 -22.74
C THR A 180 -15.39 5.18 -22.60
N LYS A 181 -16.49 4.99 -21.83
CA LYS A 181 -17.09 3.68 -21.62
C LYS A 181 -17.72 3.14 -22.90
N LEU A 182 -17.28 1.97 -23.30
CA LEU A 182 -17.90 1.23 -24.38
C LEU A 182 -19.28 0.71 -23.89
N GLU A 183 -20.36 1.18 -24.50
CA GLU A 183 -21.73 0.63 -24.28
C GLU A 183 -21.77 -0.92 -24.34
N SER A 184 -20.84 -1.51 -25.09
CA SER A 184 -20.68 -2.96 -25.20
C SER A 184 -20.33 -3.63 -23.88
N ASP A 185 -19.53 -3.00 -23.00
CA ASP A 185 -19.08 -3.60 -21.75
C ASP A 185 -20.14 -3.48 -20.66
N GLU A 186 -20.91 -2.39 -20.66
CA GLU A 186 -22.09 -2.24 -19.82
C GLU A 186 -23.14 -3.31 -20.15
N LYS A 187 -23.47 -3.47 -21.43
CA LYS A 187 -24.42 -4.50 -21.90
C LYS A 187 -23.96 -5.91 -21.54
N LYS A 188 -22.65 -6.21 -21.67
CA LYS A 188 -22.09 -7.51 -21.25
C LYS A 188 -22.22 -7.75 -19.75
N LEU A 189 -21.99 -6.71 -18.93
CA LEU A 189 -22.07 -6.80 -17.48
C LEU A 189 -23.52 -7.02 -17.01
N LEU A 190 -24.47 -6.22 -17.54
CA LEU A 190 -25.89 -6.38 -17.23
C LEU A 190 -26.40 -7.77 -17.61
N LYS A 191 -26.03 -8.26 -18.81
CA LYS A 191 -26.36 -9.63 -19.24
C LYS A 191 -25.75 -10.69 -18.32
N LYS A 192 -24.47 -10.54 -17.92
CA LYS A 192 -23.78 -11.46 -17.02
C LYS A 192 -24.44 -11.53 -15.64
N TRP A 193 -24.99 -10.42 -15.17
CA TRP A 193 -25.65 -10.34 -13.87
C TRP A 193 -27.18 -10.53 -13.96
N GLU A 194 -27.70 -10.83 -15.16
CA GLU A 194 -29.13 -11.04 -15.40
C GLU A 194 -30.00 -9.86 -14.96
N ILE A 195 -29.47 -8.64 -15.12
CA ILE A 195 -30.17 -7.41 -14.74
C ILE A 195 -30.97 -6.87 -15.92
N GLU A 196 -32.27 -6.69 -15.72
CA GLU A 196 -33.19 -6.05 -16.69
C GLU A 196 -32.87 -4.55 -16.86
N LYS A 197 -33.08 -4.01 -18.09
CA LYS A 197 -32.68 -2.64 -18.44
C LYS A 197 -33.30 -1.54 -17.59
N ASP A 198 -34.51 -1.76 -17.10
CA ASP A 198 -35.30 -0.76 -16.38
C ASP A 198 -35.11 -0.83 -14.86
N LYS A 199 -34.33 -1.75 -14.37
CA LYS A 199 -34.06 -1.89 -12.94
C LYS A 199 -33.06 -0.82 -12.46
N LYS A 200 -33.38 -0.18 -11.34
CA LYS A 200 -32.44 0.68 -10.62
C LYS A 200 -31.40 -0.19 -9.93
N ILE A 201 -30.13 0.14 -10.12
CA ILE A 201 -29.01 -0.60 -9.53
C ILE A 201 -28.48 0.21 -8.35
N ILE A 202 -28.49 -0.39 -7.16
CA ILE A 202 -27.82 0.13 -5.98
C ILE A 202 -26.62 -0.77 -5.70
N LEU A 203 -25.40 -0.23 -5.70
CA LEU A 203 -24.16 -1.01 -5.63
C LEU A 203 -23.33 -0.64 -4.39
N LEU A 204 -23.03 -1.62 -3.56
CA LEU A 204 -22.06 -1.52 -2.46
C LEU A 204 -20.83 -2.39 -2.75
N PRO A 205 -19.81 -1.89 -3.45
CA PRO A 205 -18.62 -2.67 -3.76
C PRO A 205 -17.73 -2.80 -2.53
N GLY A 206 -17.35 -4.02 -2.17
CA GLY A 206 -16.47 -4.26 -1.03
C GLY A 206 -16.25 -5.73 -0.74
N ARG A 207 -15.24 -6.01 0.12
CA ARG A 207 -15.06 -7.36 0.66
C ARG A 207 -16.21 -7.67 1.63
N LEU A 208 -16.70 -8.91 1.63
CA LEU A 208 -17.68 -9.36 2.62
C LEU A 208 -17.03 -9.45 4.00
N THR A 209 -17.23 -8.41 4.79
CA THR A 209 -16.71 -8.29 6.16
C THR A 209 -17.63 -7.37 6.96
N ALA A 210 -17.89 -7.66 8.23
CA ALA A 210 -18.82 -6.92 9.08
C ALA A 210 -18.58 -5.40 9.08
N TRP A 211 -17.31 -4.96 9.09
CA TRP A 211 -16.97 -3.54 9.09
C TRP A 211 -17.20 -2.80 7.75
N LYS A 212 -17.60 -3.51 6.68
CA LYS A 212 -17.98 -2.91 5.39
C LYS A 212 -19.47 -2.59 5.31
N GLY A 213 -20.26 -3.04 6.30
CA GLY A 213 -21.64 -2.62 6.48
C GLY A 213 -22.63 -3.22 5.47
N GLN A 214 -22.33 -4.40 4.88
CA GLN A 214 -23.28 -5.04 3.95
C GLN A 214 -24.62 -5.36 4.61
N GLU A 215 -24.64 -5.77 5.88
CA GLU A 215 -25.87 -6.04 6.64
C GLU A 215 -26.70 -4.74 6.78
N VAL A 216 -26.06 -3.65 7.24
CA VAL A 216 -26.71 -2.33 7.37
C VAL A 216 -27.23 -1.84 6.01
N PHE A 217 -26.51 -2.11 4.93
CA PHE A 217 -26.92 -1.76 3.58
C PHE A 217 -28.19 -2.50 3.16
N ILE A 218 -28.26 -3.82 3.42
CA ILE A 218 -29.44 -4.64 3.11
C ILE A 218 -30.65 -4.18 3.94
N GLU A 219 -30.45 -3.92 5.24
CA GLU A 219 -31.52 -3.40 6.11
C GLU A 219 -32.06 -2.02 5.67
N ALA A 220 -31.18 -1.17 5.12
CA ALA A 220 -31.57 0.18 4.68
C ALA A 220 -32.33 0.22 3.36
N ILE A 221 -32.30 -0.83 2.55
CA ILE A 221 -33.00 -0.92 1.25
C ILE A 221 -34.26 -1.80 1.30
N ASN A 222 -34.53 -2.47 2.42
CA ASN A 222 -35.79 -3.16 2.71
C ASN A 222 -36.84 -2.17 3.23
#